data_51405bcaaa178ac53d42bac050321569
#
_entry.id   51405bcaaa178ac53d42bac050321569
#
_cell.length_a   1.000
_cell.length_b   1.000
_cell.length_c   1.000
_cell.angle_alpha   90.00
_cell.angle_beta   90.00
_cell.angle_gamma   90.00
#
_symmetry.space_group_name_H-M   'P 1'
#
loop_
_entity.id
_entity.type
_entity.pdbx_description
1 polymer ?
#
loop_
_entity_poly.entity_id
_entity_poly.type
_entity_poly.pdbx_seq_one_letter_code
_entity_poly.pdbx_strand_id
1 'polypeptide(L)'
;QSTGHLPVYYNHLSTDKGYYKEPGSYENPGRDYVFSSPDALWVFGHGLSYTTFDFEKVSANKRQYHPYDTIQVSVQLKNTGKMEGKEVVQVYVRDMVSSVMTPVKQLKAFTKVGLRPGESKKVTLSIPVSELFLTDNQGKRFLEPGTFELQVGSSSENIASRIRVEVGESASHSADKSGNMAQETRQVNGKLIEIKGSVRDVQATPVHGVRVQSSFSQNEISTDKDGHYTIMAHEDECLIFSKVGYVTQKQEIQSRKQINIQVVKGE
;
A
#
# COMPACT_ATOMS: atom_id res chain seq x y z
N GLN A 1 23.76 -16.98 10.43
CA GLN A 1 23.30 -17.97 9.43
C GLN A 1 24.49 -18.82 9.00
N SER A 2 24.26 -20.13 8.78
CA SER A 2 25.27 -21.05 8.28
C SER A 2 25.21 -21.16 6.76
N THR A 3 26.24 -21.80 6.16
CA THR A 3 26.27 -22.04 4.71
C THR A 3 25.13 -22.95 4.19
N GLY A 4 24.43 -23.65 5.08
CA GLY A 4 23.28 -24.50 4.75
C GLY A 4 21.94 -23.77 4.74
N HIS A 5 21.89 -22.48 5.11
CA HIS A 5 20.66 -21.72 5.10
C HIS A 5 20.27 -21.28 3.68
N LEU A 6 18.99 -21.43 3.36
CA LEU A 6 18.39 -20.79 2.19
C LEU A 6 18.20 -19.29 2.43
N PRO A 7 18.05 -18.48 1.36
CA PRO A 7 17.70 -17.07 1.50
C PRO A 7 16.41 -16.88 2.32
N VAL A 8 16.45 -15.94 3.27
CA VAL A 8 15.32 -15.61 4.14
C VAL A 8 14.78 -14.23 3.73
N TYR A 9 13.49 -14.18 3.39
CA TYR A 9 12.80 -12.98 2.95
C TYR A 9 11.78 -12.54 4.00
N TYR A 10 11.75 -11.24 4.33
CA TYR A 10 10.77 -10.69 5.27
C TYR A 10 9.32 -10.76 4.76
N ASN A 11 9.16 -10.74 3.44
CA ASN A 11 7.89 -10.79 2.73
C ASN A 11 7.60 -12.17 2.14
N HIS A 12 7.99 -13.22 2.85
CA HIS A 12 7.70 -14.60 2.45
C HIS A 12 6.20 -14.87 2.40
N LEU A 13 5.84 -15.97 1.76
CA LEU A 13 4.47 -16.47 1.76
C LEU A 13 4.15 -17.18 3.08
N SER A 14 2.88 -17.18 3.49
CA SER A 14 2.44 -17.79 4.75
C SER A 14 2.67 -19.29 4.84
N THR A 15 2.88 -19.95 3.70
CA THR A 15 3.14 -21.40 3.60
C THR A 15 4.62 -21.75 3.52
N ASP A 16 5.50 -20.76 3.48
CA ASP A 16 6.94 -20.99 3.39
C ASP A 16 7.48 -21.64 4.66
N LYS A 17 8.52 -22.46 4.50
CA LYS A 17 9.28 -23.01 5.62
C LYS A 17 9.93 -21.89 6.43
N GLY A 18 10.18 -22.15 7.71
CA GLY A 18 10.84 -21.19 8.59
C GLY A 18 9.88 -20.42 9.48
N TYR A 19 8.61 -20.84 9.54
CA TYR A 19 7.56 -20.19 10.35
C TYR A 19 7.02 -21.05 11.48
N TYR A 20 7.62 -22.18 11.70
CA TYR A 20 7.34 -23.00 12.87
C TYR A 20 8.25 -22.54 14.01
N LYS A 21 7.66 -22.12 15.09
CA LYS A 21 8.35 -21.53 16.26
C LYS A 21 9.31 -22.47 16.97
N GLU A 22 9.23 -23.77 16.68
CA GLU A 22 10.07 -24.78 17.30
C GLU A 22 10.96 -25.42 16.24
N PRO A 23 12.28 -25.31 16.39
CA PRO A 23 13.22 -26.03 15.52
C PRO A 23 12.97 -27.52 15.60
N GLY A 24 13.13 -28.21 14.48
CA GLY A 24 13.09 -29.66 14.45
C GLY A 24 14.22 -30.28 15.28
N SER A 25 14.10 -31.57 15.61
CA SER A 25 15.17 -32.39 16.19
C SER A 25 15.64 -33.43 15.20
N TYR A 26 16.74 -34.11 15.53
CA TYR A 26 17.22 -35.21 14.70
C TYR A 26 16.20 -36.36 14.61
N GLU A 27 15.48 -36.65 15.71
CA GLU A 27 14.45 -37.68 15.78
C GLU A 27 13.12 -37.24 15.19
N ASN A 28 12.85 -35.92 15.23
CA ASN A 28 11.64 -35.32 14.68
C ASN A 28 12.00 -34.02 13.92
N PRO A 29 12.47 -34.15 12.66
CA PRO A 29 13.09 -33.05 11.94
C PRO A 29 12.20 -31.86 11.67
N GLY A 30 10.88 -31.94 11.89
CA GLY A 30 9.97 -30.83 11.66
C GLY A 30 10.00 -30.35 10.22
N ARG A 31 9.70 -29.06 10.01
CA ARG A 31 9.73 -28.40 8.70
C ARG A 31 10.83 -27.35 8.57
N ASP A 32 11.55 -27.06 9.66
CA ASP A 32 12.61 -26.06 9.74
C ASP A 32 13.99 -26.68 9.81
N TYR A 33 15.01 -25.87 10.09
CA TYR A 33 16.36 -26.33 10.27
C TYR A 33 16.50 -27.03 11.63
N VAL A 34 17.17 -28.18 11.64
CA VAL A 34 17.34 -29.01 12.86
C VAL A 34 18.29 -28.38 13.89
N PHE A 35 19.35 -27.70 13.41
CA PHE A 35 20.43 -27.22 14.29
C PHE A 35 20.56 -25.67 14.33
N SER A 36 19.64 -24.94 13.70
CA SER A 36 19.73 -23.49 13.62
C SER A 36 18.35 -22.88 13.50
N SER A 37 18.21 -21.64 14.00
CA SER A 37 17.00 -20.85 13.79
C SER A 37 16.81 -20.53 12.31
N PRO A 38 15.57 -20.56 11.78
CA PRO A 38 15.24 -20.09 10.45
C PRO A 38 15.30 -18.57 10.35
N ASP A 39 15.40 -17.86 11.47
CA ASP A 39 15.34 -16.39 11.51
C ASP A 39 16.54 -15.75 10.80
N ALA A 40 16.31 -14.60 10.20
CA ALA A 40 17.37 -13.78 9.65
C ALA A 40 18.29 -13.27 10.76
N LEU A 41 19.61 -13.31 10.54
CA LEU A 41 20.57 -12.71 11.47
C LEU A 41 20.32 -11.20 11.62
N TRP A 42 20.05 -10.54 10.51
CA TRP A 42 19.62 -9.15 10.45
C TRP A 42 18.29 -9.08 9.70
N VAL A 43 17.26 -8.67 10.39
CA VAL A 43 15.92 -8.55 9.81
C VAL A 43 15.86 -7.39 8.80
N PHE A 44 14.96 -7.48 7.84
CA PHE A 44 14.78 -6.40 6.85
C PHE A 44 14.44 -5.08 7.55
N GLY A 45 15.10 -4.02 7.11
CA GLY A 45 14.95 -2.70 7.70
C GLY A 45 15.73 -2.48 9.00
N HIS A 46 16.49 -3.49 9.48
CA HIS A 46 17.33 -3.34 10.67
C HIS A 46 18.34 -2.21 10.49
N GLY A 47 18.51 -1.42 11.53
CA GLY A 47 19.51 -0.37 11.62
C GLY A 47 20.09 -0.25 13.02
N LEU A 48 21.26 0.35 13.12
CA LEU A 48 21.91 0.65 14.38
C LEU A 48 21.90 2.15 14.64
N SER A 49 21.72 2.53 15.88
CA SER A 49 21.81 3.92 16.33
C SER A 49 22.57 4.00 17.64
N TYR A 50 23.25 5.11 17.90
CA TYR A 50 23.87 5.42 19.19
C TYR A 50 22.90 6.04 20.19
N THR A 51 21.60 6.11 19.83
CA THR A 51 20.52 6.63 20.66
C THR A 51 19.29 5.74 20.53
N THR A 52 18.29 5.95 21.36
CA THR A 52 17.03 5.18 21.41
C THR A 52 15.87 6.04 20.97
N PHE A 53 14.88 5.41 20.33
CA PHE A 53 13.68 6.09 19.84
C PHE A 53 12.42 5.36 20.30
N ASP A 54 11.41 6.14 20.68
CA ASP A 54 10.07 5.65 20.99
C ASP A 54 9.08 6.07 19.93
N PHE A 55 8.19 5.13 19.57
CA PHE A 55 7.09 5.32 18.65
C PHE A 55 5.79 5.47 19.45
N GLU A 56 5.32 6.70 19.60
CA GLU A 56 4.14 7.03 20.38
C GLU A 56 2.96 7.42 19.48
N LYS A 57 1.73 7.31 20.01
CA LYS A 57 0.50 7.83 19.38
C LYS A 57 0.34 7.47 17.92
N VAL A 58 0.58 6.20 17.59
CA VAL A 58 0.41 5.69 16.23
C VAL A 58 -1.07 5.62 15.89
N SER A 59 -1.47 6.21 14.76
CA SER A 59 -2.86 6.24 14.32
C SER A 59 -2.98 6.32 12.80
N ALA A 60 -4.07 5.78 12.27
CA ALA A 60 -4.51 6.03 10.90
C ALA A 60 -5.56 7.15 10.89
N ASN A 61 -5.64 7.92 9.81
CA ASN A 61 -6.58 9.05 9.68
C ASN A 61 -8.04 8.60 9.58
N LYS A 62 -8.30 7.36 9.15
CA LYS A 62 -9.64 6.75 9.07
C LYS A 62 -9.55 5.29 9.51
N ARG A 63 -10.70 4.65 9.77
CA ARG A 63 -10.80 3.19 9.97
C ARG A 63 -11.24 2.46 8.71
N GLN A 64 -11.91 3.18 7.81
CA GLN A 64 -12.44 2.62 6.56
C GLN A 64 -11.97 3.47 5.39
N TYR A 65 -11.56 2.81 4.31
CA TYR A 65 -11.02 3.43 3.11
C TYR A 65 -11.68 2.88 1.87
N HIS A 66 -11.93 3.76 0.92
CA HIS A 66 -12.35 3.39 -0.43
C HIS A 66 -11.14 3.09 -1.32
N PRO A 67 -11.33 2.41 -2.47
CA PRO A 67 -10.26 2.04 -3.39
C PRO A 67 -9.35 3.19 -3.81
N TYR A 68 -9.85 4.41 -3.77
CA TYR A 68 -9.16 5.62 -4.24
C TYR A 68 -8.61 6.50 -3.13
N ASP A 69 -8.81 6.09 -1.90
CA ASP A 69 -8.31 6.85 -0.75
C ASP A 69 -6.79 6.71 -0.61
N THR A 70 -6.24 7.59 0.20
CA THR A 70 -4.89 7.48 0.71
C THR A 70 -4.95 7.27 2.21
N ILE A 71 -4.35 6.18 2.67
CA ILE A 71 -4.15 5.88 4.08
C ILE A 71 -3.05 6.79 4.59
N GLN A 72 -3.35 7.63 5.59
CA GLN A 72 -2.34 8.43 6.26
C GLN A 72 -2.08 7.85 7.65
N VAL A 73 -0.85 7.39 7.86
CA VAL A 73 -0.38 6.83 9.13
C VAL A 73 0.46 7.90 9.81
N SER A 74 0.03 8.32 11.01
CA SER A 74 0.76 9.27 11.84
C SER A 74 1.38 8.59 13.04
N VAL A 75 2.61 8.97 13.39
CA VAL A 75 3.35 8.51 14.55
C VAL A 75 4.07 9.69 15.21
N GLN A 76 4.09 9.73 16.53
CA GLN A 76 4.95 10.62 17.28
C GLN A 76 6.26 9.90 17.56
N LEU A 77 7.33 10.28 16.84
CA LEU A 77 8.66 9.73 17.07
C LEU A 77 9.40 10.61 18.07
N LYS A 78 9.99 10.01 19.10
CA LYS A 78 10.74 10.68 20.15
C LYS A 78 12.11 10.06 20.32
N ASN A 79 13.16 10.89 20.39
CA ASN A 79 14.48 10.45 20.79
C ASN A 79 14.56 10.43 22.33
N THR A 80 14.63 9.24 22.91
CA THR A 80 14.68 9.02 24.36
C THR A 80 16.10 8.84 24.88
N GLY A 81 17.08 8.78 23.98
CA GLY A 81 18.48 8.67 24.36
C GLY A 81 19.17 10.03 24.58
N LYS A 82 20.49 9.97 24.76
CA LYS A 82 21.32 11.13 25.13
C LYS A 82 22.06 11.76 23.95
N MET A 83 21.99 11.16 22.76
CA MET A 83 22.69 11.60 21.56
C MET A 83 21.71 11.95 20.45
N GLU A 84 22.10 12.87 19.58
CA GLU A 84 21.39 13.08 18.31
C GLU A 84 21.48 11.82 17.46
N GLY A 85 20.40 11.47 16.79
CA GLY A 85 20.35 10.31 15.90
C GLY A 85 19.26 10.40 14.85
N LYS A 86 19.29 9.43 13.94
CA LYS A 86 18.28 9.30 12.88
C LYS A 86 17.63 7.92 12.98
N GLU A 87 16.32 7.90 12.89
CA GLU A 87 15.54 6.67 12.85
C GLU A 87 14.73 6.58 11.55
N VAL A 88 14.48 5.36 11.09
CA VAL A 88 13.63 5.11 9.93
C VAL A 88 12.27 4.59 10.40
N VAL A 89 11.26 5.42 10.26
CA VAL A 89 9.87 5.01 10.47
C VAL A 89 9.42 4.20 9.25
N GLN A 90 9.00 2.96 9.48
CA GLN A 90 8.60 2.02 8.44
C GLN A 90 7.15 1.58 8.67
N VAL A 91 6.37 1.52 7.60
CA VAL A 91 4.99 1.02 7.63
C VAL A 91 4.88 -0.19 6.71
N TYR A 92 4.62 -1.32 7.31
CA TYR A 92 4.32 -2.57 6.62
C TYR A 92 2.82 -2.78 6.59
N VAL A 93 2.34 -3.39 5.51
CA VAL A 93 0.93 -3.76 5.37
C VAL A 93 0.82 -5.26 5.22
N ARG A 94 -0.11 -5.84 5.97
CA ARG A 94 -0.51 -7.23 5.90
C ARG A 94 -1.98 -7.30 5.48
N ASP A 95 -2.25 -8.05 4.46
CA ASP A 95 -3.61 -8.50 4.15
C ASP A 95 -3.98 -9.63 5.12
N MET A 96 -5.10 -9.48 5.82
CA MET A 96 -5.49 -10.45 6.85
C MET A 96 -6.13 -11.71 6.25
N VAL A 97 -6.84 -11.56 5.14
CA VAL A 97 -7.50 -12.65 4.40
C VAL A 97 -7.45 -12.31 2.93
N SER A 98 -6.81 -13.17 2.14
CA SER A 98 -6.65 -12.98 0.70
C SER A 98 -7.11 -14.21 -0.07
N SER A 99 -7.80 -14.01 -1.20
CA SER A 99 -8.21 -15.09 -2.12
C SER A 99 -7.04 -15.61 -2.97
N VAL A 100 -5.95 -14.86 -3.04
CA VAL A 100 -4.71 -15.26 -3.71
C VAL A 100 -3.58 -15.30 -2.71
N MET A 101 -2.53 -16.05 -3.03
CA MET A 101 -1.36 -16.16 -2.17
C MET A 101 -0.62 -14.83 -2.10
N THR A 102 -0.58 -14.23 -0.91
CA THR A 102 0.07 -12.94 -0.66
C THR A 102 1.22 -13.09 0.34
N PRO A 103 2.23 -12.21 0.29
CA PRO A 103 3.25 -12.12 1.31
C PRO A 103 2.66 -11.81 2.69
N VAL A 104 3.27 -12.35 3.75
CA VAL A 104 2.83 -12.12 5.13
C VAL A 104 2.80 -10.64 5.52
N LYS A 105 3.64 -9.83 4.91
CA LYS A 105 3.65 -8.35 5.01
C LYS A 105 4.50 -7.75 3.90
N GLN A 106 4.25 -6.50 3.57
CA GLN A 106 5.03 -5.73 2.59
C GLN A 106 5.31 -4.33 3.11
N LEU A 107 6.53 -3.84 2.95
CA LEU A 107 6.87 -2.43 3.21
C LEU A 107 6.17 -1.55 2.17
N LYS A 108 5.30 -0.65 2.61
CA LYS A 108 4.54 0.25 1.72
C LYS A 108 4.94 1.72 1.87
N ALA A 109 5.48 2.12 3.02
CA ALA A 109 5.98 3.48 3.20
C ALA A 109 7.12 3.51 4.23
N PHE A 110 8.05 4.43 4.06
CA PHE A 110 9.08 4.71 5.05
C PHE A 110 9.60 6.15 4.94
N THR A 111 10.16 6.64 6.02
CA THR A 111 10.88 7.93 6.04
C THR A 111 11.94 7.94 7.11
N LYS A 112 13.07 8.62 6.85
CA LYS A 112 14.17 8.79 7.79
C LYS A 112 14.07 10.14 8.48
N VAL A 113 14.06 10.15 9.81
CA VAL A 113 13.85 11.33 10.65
C VAL A 113 15.02 11.51 11.60
N GLY A 114 15.64 12.69 11.62
CA GLY A 114 16.66 13.06 12.59
C GLY A 114 16.02 13.79 13.78
N LEU A 115 16.47 13.46 15.00
CA LEU A 115 16.01 14.07 16.25
C LEU A 115 17.17 14.30 17.22
N ARG A 116 17.15 15.44 17.90
CA ARG A 116 18.04 15.72 19.02
C ARG A 116 17.59 14.97 20.28
N PRO A 117 18.46 14.84 21.30
CA PRO A 117 18.05 14.25 22.58
C PRO A 117 16.79 14.90 23.13
N GLY A 118 15.81 14.08 23.50
CA GLY A 118 14.53 14.54 24.04
C GLY A 118 13.54 15.13 23.02
N GLU A 119 13.96 15.33 21.77
CA GLU A 119 13.11 15.89 20.73
C GLU A 119 12.03 14.88 20.31
N SER A 120 10.83 15.39 20.06
CA SER A 120 9.71 14.65 19.51
C SER A 120 9.20 15.29 18.23
N LYS A 121 8.87 14.47 17.21
CA LYS A 121 8.33 14.95 15.93
C LYS A 121 7.17 14.07 15.49
N LYS A 122 6.09 14.71 15.06
CA LYS A 122 5.01 14.00 14.36
C LYS A 122 5.43 13.70 12.93
N VAL A 123 5.38 12.43 12.57
CA VAL A 123 5.69 11.91 11.23
C VAL A 123 4.40 11.39 10.62
N THR A 124 4.12 11.73 9.38
CA THR A 124 2.97 11.21 8.64
C THR A 124 3.47 10.56 7.34
N LEU A 125 3.02 9.32 7.13
CA LEU A 125 3.32 8.55 5.91
C LEU A 125 2.02 8.29 5.16
N SER A 126 2.07 8.37 3.84
CA SER A 126 0.91 8.22 2.95
C SER A 126 1.06 6.94 2.13
N ILE A 127 0.02 6.11 2.13
CA ILE A 127 -0.06 4.87 1.36
C ILE A 127 -1.34 4.94 0.52
N PRO A 128 -1.24 5.14 -0.79
CA PRO A 128 -2.41 5.03 -1.67
C PRO A 128 -3.02 3.62 -1.58
N VAL A 129 -4.33 3.51 -1.49
CA VAL A 129 -5.01 2.20 -1.45
C VAL A 129 -4.70 1.36 -2.70
N SER A 130 -4.39 2.00 -3.83
CA SER A 130 -3.93 1.31 -5.05
C SER A 130 -2.65 0.47 -4.86
N GLU A 131 -1.83 0.75 -3.84
CA GLU A 131 -0.66 -0.05 -3.47
C GLU A 131 -1.04 -1.38 -2.78
N LEU A 132 -2.30 -1.57 -2.41
CA LEU A 132 -2.83 -2.79 -1.81
C LEU A 132 -3.48 -3.72 -2.84
N PHE A 133 -3.49 -3.35 -4.11
CA PHE A 133 -4.06 -4.16 -5.18
C PHE A 133 -3.24 -5.46 -5.34
N LEU A 134 -3.97 -6.54 -5.50
CA LEU A 134 -3.45 -7.87 -5.80
C LEU A 134 -3.36 -8.08 -7.30
N THR A 135 -2.64 -9.11 -7.70
CA THR A 135 -2.56 -9.53 -9.11
C THR A 135 -2.95 -11.01 -9.18
N ASP A 136 -3.91 -11.34 -10.02
CA ASP A 136 -4.35 -12.72 -10.24
C ASP A 136 -3.40 -13.49 -11.17
N ASN A 137 -3.70 -14.77 -11.38
CA ASN A 137 -2.92 -15.66 -12.23
C ASN A 137 -2.93 -15.27 -13.72
N GLN A 138 -3.82 -14.36 -14.12
CA GLN A 138 -3.92 -13.83 -15.49
C GLN A 138 -3.18 -12.48 -15.63
N GLY A 139 -2.54 -11.99 -14.55
CA GLY A 139 -1.86 -10.71 -14.52
C GLY A 139 -2.79 -9.51 -14.33
N LYS A 140 -4.06 -9.72 -14.04
CA LYS A 140 -5.04 -8.66 -13.78
C LYS A 140 -4.90 -8.18 -12.35
N ARG A 141 -4.80 -6.86 -12.17
CA ARG A 141 -4.80 -6.22 -10.86
C ARG A 141 -6.22 -5.98 -10.37
N PHE A 142 -6.46 -6.24 -9.11
CA PHE A 142 -7.75 -6.01 -8.46
C PHE A 142 -7.54 -5.65 -6.99
N LEU A 143 -8.52 -4.97 -6.39
CA LEU A 143 -8.58 -4.74 -4.96
C LEU A 143 -9.56 -5.74 -4.37
N GLU A 144 -9.10 -6.51 -3.41
CA GLU A 144 -9.95 -7.37 -2.60
C GLU A 144 -10.41 -6.56 -1.37
N PRO A 145 -11.72 -6.36 -1.18
CA PRO A 145 -12.22 -5.73 0.03
C PRO A 145 -11.92 -6.58 1.26
N GLY A 146 -11.45 -5.94 2.32
CA GLY A 146 -11.11 -6.69 3.54
C GLY A 146 -10.39 -5.87 4.58
N THR A 147 -9.97 -6.56 5.63
CA THR A 147 -9.19 -6.02 6.73
C THR A 147 -7.71 -6.06 6.42
N PHE A 148 -7.05 -4.92 6.51
CA PHE A 148 -5.61 -4.78 6.40
C PHE A 148 -5.02 -4.37 7.75
N GLU A 149 -3.89 -4.96 8.11
CA GLU A 149 -3.13 -4.59 9.29
C GLU A 149 -1.91 -3.74 8.90
N LEU A 150 -1.89 -2.51 9.39
CA LEU A 150 -0.77 -1.58 9.26
C LEU A 150 0.17 -1.80 10.46
N GLN A 151 1.40 -2.20 10.19
CA GLN A 151 2.43 -2.46 11.18
C GLN A 151 3.48 -1.36 11.12
N VAL A 152 3.59 -0.55 12.17
CA VAL A 152 4.52 0.59 12.24
C VAL A 152 5.68 0.25 13.17
N GLY A 153 6.89 0.44 12.70
CA GLY A 153 8.08 0.14 13.49
C GLY A 153 9.37 0.62 12.85
N SER A 154 10.50 0.17 13.39
CA SER A 154 11.86 0.47 12.91
C SER A 154 12.46 -0.62 12.03
N SER A 155 11.82 -1.80 11.97
CA SER A 155 12.20 -2.90 11.09
C SER A 155 11.03 -3.84 10.86
N SER A 156 11.19 -4.87 10.02
CA SER A 156 10.15 -5.86 9.74
C SER A 156 9.73 -6.65 10.99
N GLU A 157 10.59 -6.78 12.00
CA GLU A 157 10.29 -7.51 13.23
C GLU A 157 10.12 -6.61 14.45
N ASN A 158 10.78 -5.43 14.45
CA ASN A 158 10.60 -4.46 15.53
C ASN A 158 9.41 -3.55 15.26
N ILE A 159 8.22 -4.09 15.48
CA ILE A 159 6.93 -3.43 15.26
C ILE A 159 6.44 -2.82 16.57
N ALA A 160 6.42 -1.48 16.61
CA ALA A 160 5.96 -0.73 17.78
C ALA A 160 4.42 -0.70 17.91
N SER A 161 3.71 -0.71 16.79
CA SER A 161 2.23 -0.65 16.81
C SER A 161 1.61 -1.35 15.61
N ARG A 162 0.39 -1.88 15.81
CA ARG A 162 -0.45 -2.48 14.78
C ARG A 162 -1.81 -1.82 14.79
N ILE A 163 -2.29 -1.43 13.60
CA ILE A 163 -3.59 -0.79 13.41
C ILE A 163 -4.33 -1.58 12.34
N ARG A 164 -5.57 -1.95 12.60
CA ARG A 164 -6.44 -2.57 11.60
C ARG A 164 -7.30 -1.51 10.94
N VAL A 165 -7.40 -1.60 9.62
CA VAL A 165 -8.22 -0.75 8.78
C VAL A 165 -9.01 -1.62 7.82
N GLU A 166 -10.21 -1.17 7.45
CA GLU A 166 -11.04 -1.81 6.46
C GLU A 166 -10.86 -1.09 5.12
N VAL A 167 -10.69 -1.86 4.06
CA VAL A 167 -10.59 -1.34 2.69
C VAL A 167 -11.69 -1.95 1.84
N GLY A 168 -12.39 -1.13 1.09
CA GLY A 168 -13.52 -1.54 0.26
C GLY A 168 -14.75 -0.67 0.54
N GLU A 169 -15.87 -0.92 -0.15
CA GLU A 169 -17.13 -0.25 0.19
C GLU A 169 -17.71 -0.86 1.45
N SER A 170 -18.34 0.00 2.24
CA SER A 170 -19.08 -0.40 3.43
C SER A 170 -20.22 -1.33 3.02
N ALA A 171 -20.11 -2.62 3.32
CA ALA A 171 -21.30 -3.43 3.46
C ALA A 171 -22.05 -2.86 4.67
N SER A 172 -23.18 -2.21 4.44
CA SER A 172 -24.12 -1.89 5.51
C SER A 172 -24.41 -3.21 6.26
N HIS A 173 -24.04 -3.25 7.54
CA HIS A 173 -24.35 -4.39 8.41
C HIS A 173 -25.87 -4.50 8.56
N SER A 174 -26.50 -5.24 7.68
CA SER A 174 -27.71 -5.97 8.01
C SER A 174 -27.26 -7.39 8.35
N ALA A 175 -27.24 -7.69 9.65
CA ALA A 175 -27.00 -9.02 10.13
C ALA A 175 -28.16 -9.92 9.65
N ASP A 176 -27.92 -10.74 8.63
CA ASP A 176 -28.72 -11.90 8.37
C ASP A 176 -27.84 -13.14 8.29
N LYS A 177 -28.08 -14.03 9.24
CA LYS A 177 -27.41 -15.31 9.37
C LYS A 177 -28.04 -16.29 8.37
N SER A 178 -27.40 -16.50 7.22
CA SER A 178 -27.50 -17.80 6.56
C SER A 178 -26.33 -17.99 5.62
N GLY A 179 -25.60 -19.08 5.82
CA GLY A 179 -24.39 -19.38 5.10
C GLY A 179 -24.65 -19.69 3.64
N ASN A 180 -23.95 -18.97 2.79
CA ASN A 180 -23.44 -19.47 1.52
C ASN A 180 -22.30 -18.55 1.12
N MET A 181 -21.07 -19.07 1.11
CA MET A 181 -19.92 -18.41 0.52
C MET A 181 -20.08 -18.43 -1.00
N ALA A 182 -20.78 -17.44 -1.52
CA ALA A 182 -20.71 -17.11 -2.94
C ALA A 182 -19.64 -16.00 -3.09
N GLN A 183 -18.66 -16.28 -3.91
CA GLN A 183 -17.67 -15.30 -4.36
C GLN A 183 -18.40 -14.15 -5.07
N GLU A 184 -18.63 -13.05 -4.37
CA GLU A 184 -19.03 -11.81 -5.03
C GLU A 184 -17.80 -11.20 -5.69
N THR A 185 -17.55 -11.60 -6.91
CA THR A 185 -16.74 -10.83 -7.85
C THR A 185 -17.49 -9.53 -8.08
N ARG A 186 -17.01 -8.44 -7.49
CA ARG A 186 -17.66 -7.15 -7.62
C ARG A 186 -17.68 -6.71 -9.06
N GLN A 187 -18.86 -6.76 -9.67
CA GLN A 187 -19.13 -6.08 -10.92
C GLN A 187 -19.11 -4.58 -10.67
N VAL A 188 -18.34 -3.85 -11.49
CA VAL A 188 -18.46 -2.40 -11.61
C VAL A 188 -19.90 -2.15 -12.05
N ASN A 189 -20.74 -1.57 -11.19
CA ASN A 189 -22.17 -1.39 -11.44
C ASN A 189 -22.45 -0.12 -12.25
N GLY A 190 -21.46 0.73 -12.45
CA GLY A 190 -21.55 1.92 -13.26
C GLY A 190 -21.67 1.60 -14.75
N LYS A 191 -22.48 2.36 -15.47
CA LYS A 191 -22.57 2.26 -16.93
C LYS A 191 -21.23 2.60 -17.56
N LEU A 192 -20.75 1.78 -18.49
CA LEU A 192 -19.57 2.09 -19.30
C LEU A 192 -19.90 3.24 -20.24
N ILE A 193 -19.18 4.36 -20.11
CA ILE A 193 -19.39 5.58 -20.91
C ILE A 193 -18.10 6.01 -21.60
N GLU A 194 -18.26 6.66 -22.75
CA GLU A 194 -17.16 7.32 -23.44
C GLU A 194 -16.95 8.71 -22.81
N ILE A 195 -15.70 8.97 -22.40
CA ILE A 195 -15.30 10.24 -21.79
C ILE A 195 -14.28 10.90 -22.70
N LYS A 196 -14.54 12.13 -23.06
CA LYS A 196 -13.65 13.00 -23.85
C LYS A 196 -13.13 14.14 -23.01
N GLY A 197 -11.96 14.65 -23.33
CA GLY A 197 -11.45 15.81 -22.63
C GLY A 197 -10.13 16.31 -23.20
N SER A 198 -9.61 17.33 -22.52
CA SER A 198 -8.32 17.91 -22.84
C SER A 198 -7.49 18.13 -21.59
N VAL A 199 -6.18 18.02 -21.74
CA VAL A 199 -5.20 18.32 -20.70
C VAL A 199 -4.37 19.50 -21.14
N ARG A 200 -4.33 20.53 -20.29
CA ARG A 200 -3.60 21.79 -20.52
C ARG A 200 -2.74 22.11 -19.31
N ASP A 201 -1.68 22.87 -19.51
CA ASP A 201 -0.88 23.41 -18.40
C ASP A 201 -1.50 24.70 -17.83
N VAL A 202 -0.83 25.33 -16.87
CA VAL A 202 -1.30 26.58 -16.23
C VAL A 202 -1.32 27.78 -17.17
N GLN A 203 -0.62 27.71 -18.31
CA GLN A 203 -0.66 28.70 -19.38
C GLN A 203 -1.71 28.39 -20.46
N ALA A 204 -2.59 27.41 -20.22
CA ALA A 204 -3.56 26.89 -21.17
C ALA A 204 -2.97 26.22 -22.41
N THR A 205 -1.66 25.88 -22.41
CA THR A 205 -1.00 25.17 -23.49
C THR A 205 -1.39 23.69 -23.46
N PRO A 206 -1.71 23.06 -24.62
CA PRO A 206 -1.99 21.63 -24.66
C PRO A 206 -0.80 20.77 -24.17
N VAL A 207 -1.06 19.74 -23.39
CA VAL A 207 -0.01 18.85 -22.90
C VAL A 207 -0.16 17.49 -23.57
N HIS A 208 0.74 17.20 -24.54
CA HIS A 208 0.82 15.92 -25.24
C HIS A 208 1.41 14.82 -24.35
N GLY A 209 1.02 13.55 -24.56
CA GLY A 209 1.61 12.39 -23.90
C GLY A 209 1.34 12.33 -22.39
N VAL A 210 0.26 12.92 -21.91
CA VAL A 210 -0.24 12.67 -20.56
C VAL A 210 -0.95 11.33 -20.56
N ARG A 211 -0.52 10.42 -19.73
CA ARG A 211 -1.17 9.13 -19.50
C ARG A 211 -2.47 9.36 -18.76
N VAL A 212 -3.58 8.95 -19.36
CA VAL A 212 -4.91 8.98 -18.78
C VAL A 212 -5.35 7.54 -18.54
N GLN A 213 -5.55 7.19 -17.30
CA GLN A 213 -5.89 5.83 -16.90
C GLN A 213 -7.18 5.84 -16.08
N SER A 214 -8.10 4.91 -16.36
CA SER A 214 -9.24 4.64 -15.48
C SER A 214 -8.78 3.87 -14.26
N SER A 215 -9.37 4.19 -13.11
CA SER A 215 -8.88 3.67 -11.82
C SER A 215 -9.21 2.19 -11.60
N PHE A 216 -10.24 1.67 -12.23
CA PHE A 216 -10.72 0.31 -11.98
C PHE A 216 -10.66 -0.57 -13.23
N SER A 217 -11.25 -0.15 -14.36
CA SER A 217 -11.21 -0.89 -15.62
C SER A 217 -9.82 -0.91 -16.28
N GLN A 218 -8.86 -0.15 -15.75
CA GLN A 218 -7.47 -0.03 -16.22
C GLN A 218 -7.34 0.32 -17.71
N ASN A 219 -8.39 0.85 -18.31
CA ASN A 219 -8.27 1.42 -19.64
C ASN A 219 -7.28 2.58 -19.60
N GLU A 220 -6.41 2.63 -20.57
CA GLU A 220 -5.33 3.60 -20.64
C GLU A 220 -5.22 4.19 -22.04
N ILE A 221 -4.99 5.49 -22.10
CA ILE A 221 -4.70 6.25 -23.32
C ILE A 221 -3.70 7.36 -23.01
N SER A 222 -3.00 7.85 -24.02
CA SER A 222 -2.19 9.07 -23.92
C SER A 222 -2.84 10.21 -24.67
N THR A 223 -2.72 11.44 -24.15
CA THR A 223 -3.20 12.63 -24.86
C THR A 223 -2.43 12.82 -26.17
N ASP A 224 -3.15 13.25 -27.22
CA ASP A 224 -2.59 13.62 -28.52
C ASP A 224 -1.79 14.94 -28.46
N LYS A 225 -1.29 15.41 -29.63
CA LYS A 225 -0.50 16.65 -29.75
C LYS A 225 -1.29 17.92 -29.37
N ASP A 226 -2.60 17.88 -29.43
CA ASP A 226 -3.48 18.98 -29.06
C ASP A 226 -4.00 18.84 -27.60
N GLY A 227 -3.46 17.84 -26.86
CA GLY A 227 -3.78 17.55 -25.49
C GLY A 227 -5.14 16.85 -25.30
N HIS A 228 -5.79 16.36 -26.38
CA HIS A 228 -7.08 15.68 -26.29
C HIS A 228 -6.92 14.18 -25.97
N TYR A 229 -7.96 13.61 -25.38
CA TYR A 229 -8.07 12.18 -25.13
C TYR A 229 -9.53 11.71 -25.22
N THR A 230 -9.71 10.43 -25.51
CA THR A 230 -11.00 9.74 -25.43
C THR A 230 -10.78 8.38 -24.78
N ILE A 231 -11.49 8.11 -23.69
CA ILE A 231 -11.32 6.87 -22.92
C ILE A 231 -12.69 6.29 -22.56
N MET A 232 -12.80 4.96 -22.55
CA MET A 232 -13.95 4.25 -22.02
C MET A 232 -13.71 3.95 -20.55
N ALA A 233 -14.63 4.37 -19.67
CA ALA A 233 -14.57 4.06 -18.25
C ALA A 233 -15.99 4.00 -17.66
N HIS A 234 -16.12 3.37 -16.50
CA HIS A 234 -17.41 3.35 -15.81
C HIS A 234 -17.68 4.69 -15.10
N GLU A 235 -18.93 5.07 -15.02
CA GLU A 235 -19.35 6.36 -14.47
C GLU A 235 -19.05 6.57 -12.97
N ASP A 236 -18.80 5.47 -12.26
CA ASP A 236 -18.40 5.41 -10.85
C ASP A 236 -16.88 5.33 -10.63
N GLU A 237 -16.08 5.41 -11.70
CA GLU A 237 -14.61 5.43 -11.65
C GLU A 237 -14.02 6.83 -11.54
N CYS A 238 -12.70 6.88 -11.40
CA CYS A 238 -11.89 8.08 -11.54
C CYS A 238 -10.95 7.97 -12.74
N LEU A 239 -10.60 9.08 -13.34
CA LEU A 239 -9.47 9.20 -14.26
C LEU A 239 -8.24 9.71 -13.53
N ILE A 240 -7.11 9.07 -13.79
CA ILE A 240 -5.79 9.43 -13.24
C ILE A 240 -4.96 9.97 -14.40
N PHE A 241 -4.45 11.18 -14.23
CA PHE A 241 -3.63 11.88 -15.22
C PHE A 241 -2.19 11.94 -14.70
N SER A 242 -1.25 11.31 -15.41
CA SER A 242 0.14 11.26 -15.01
C SER A 242 1.09 11.52 -16.19
N LYS A 243 2.17 12.27 -15.93
CA LYS A 243 3.27 12.50 -16.86
C LYS A 243 4.53 12.85 -16.09
N VAL A 244 5.68 12.38 -16.54
CA VAL A 244 6.98 12.75 -15.95
C VAL A 244 7.16 14.27 -15.97
N GLY A 245 7.52 14.85 -14.83
CA GLY A 245 7.68 16.30 -14.64
C GLY A 245 6.40 17.06 -14.34
N TYR A 246 5.29 16.37 -14.11
CA TYR A 246 4.00 16.97 -13.71
C TYR A 246 3.43 16.28 -12.47
N VAL A 247 2.68 17.04 -11.67
CA VAL A 247 1.96 16.50 -10.53
C VAL A 247 0.83 15.61 -11.02
N THR A 248 0.78 14.37 -10.57
CA THR A 248 -0.31 13.43 -10.88
C THR A 248 -1.63 13.96 -10.32
N GLN A 249 -2.66 14.00 -11.16
CA GLN A 249 -4.00 14.43 -10.80
C GLN A 249 -5.00 13.31 -10.93
N LYS A 250 -6.05 13.38 -10.14
CA LYS A 250 -7.15 12.44 -10.11
C LYS A 250 -8.47 13.19 -10.18
N GLN A 251 -9.37 12.68 -11.03
CA GLN A 251 -10.68 13.31 -11.25
C GLN A 251 -11.77 12.25 -11.27
N GLU A 252 -12.75 12.39 -10.39
CA GLU A 252 -13.95 11.54 -10.40
C GLU A 252 -14.78 11.76 -11.67
N ILE A 253 -15.33 10.70 -12.22
CA ILE A 253 -16.13 10.74 -13.45
C ILE A 253 -17.54 11.24 -13.15
N GLN A 254 -18.25 10.69 -12.17
CA GLN A 254 -19.59 11.10 -11.75
C GLN A 254 -20.56 11.28 -12.94
N SER A 255 -20.61 10.31 -13.85
CA SER A 255 -21.40 10.31 -15.08
C SER A 255 -21.06 11.44 -16.08
N ARG A 256 -19.98 12.21 -15.88
CA ARG A 256 -19.55 13.26 -16.81
C ARG A 256 -18.94 12.65 -18.07
N LYS A 257 -19.42 13.06 -19.21
CA LYS A 257 -18.89 12.64 -20.51
C LYS A 257 -17.76 13.53 -21.03
N GLN A 258 -17.52 14.66 -20.38
CA GLN A 258 -16.42 15.58 -20.71
C GLN A 258 -15.68 15.99 -19.43
N ILE A 259 -14.37 15.77 -19.43
CA ILE A 259 -13.49 16.09 -18.30
C ILE A 259 -12.23 16.78 -18.84
N ASN A 260 -12.09 18.07 -18.57
CA ASN A 260 -10.91 18.86 -18.91
C ASN A 260 -10.07 19.09 -17.66
N ILE A 261 -8.74 18.94 -17.77
CA ILE A 261 -7.81 19.02 -16.65
C ILE A 261 -6.71 20.02 -16.93
N GLN A 262 -6.36 20.76 -15.89
CA GLN A 262 -5.19 21.60 -15.88
C GLN A 262 -4.10 20.96 -15.03
N VAL A 263 -2.94 20.65 -15.64
CA VAL A 263 -1.81 20.02 -14.95
C VAL A 263 -0.74 21.03 -14.54
N VAL A 264 -0.09 20.77 -13.43
CA VAL A 264 0.97 21.63 -12.87
C VAL A 264 2.30 20.87 -12.96
N LYS A 265 3.37 21.56 -13.37
CA LYS A 265 4.72 20.97 -13.32
C LYS A 265 5.10 20.67 -11.87
N GLY A 266 5.62 19.48 -11.63
CA GLY A 266 6.25 19.13 -10.36
C GLY A 266 7.63 19.75 -10.25
N GLU A 267 8.07 20.08 -9.02
CA GLU A 267 9.44 20.48 -8.72
C GLU A 267 10.41 19.31 -8.83
#